data_f27b56e5a7b9b1729f6f05cb3e63a139
#
_entry.id   f27b56e5a7b9b1729f6f05cb3e63a139
#
_cell.length_a   1.000
_cell.length_b   1.000
_cell.length_c   1.000
_cell.angle_alpha   90.00
_cell.angle_beta   90.00
_cell.angle_gamma   90.00
#
_symmetry.space_group_name_H-M   'P 1'
#
loop_
_entity.id
_entity.type
_entity.pdbx_description
1 polymer ?
#
loop_
_entity_poly.entity_id
_entity_poly.type
_entity_poly.pdbx_seq_one_letter_code
_entity_poly.pdbx_strand_id
1 'polypeptide(L)'
;MAKAKFERTKPHCNIGTIGHVDHGKTTLTAAITKVLAERVEGNEATDFENIDKAPEERERGITISTAHVEYETKKRHYAHVDCPGHADYVKNMITGAAQMDGAILVVAATDGVMAQTKEHILLSRQVGVPKIVVFMNKCDMVDDEELLELVEMDVTEILEEYGFDGTPIIKGSALKALEDPSSEWGDKIMELMDTVDDYFPDPERDTDKPFLMPVEDVFSITGRGTVATGRVERGTLHLNDEVEIVGVKEETQKTVITGIEMFRKLLDEAQAGDNIGALLRGINRDQIERGQVLAKPGSVTCHKKFTAQVYVLTKDEGGRHTPFFNNYRPQFYFRTTDVTGVCELPDGVEMCMPGDNVEITVELIHPIAMEQGLGFAIREGGRTVGSGKVATIIE
;
A
#
# COMPACT_ATOMS: atom_id res chain seq x y z
N MET A 1 11.76 23.25 -20.10
CA MET A 1 11.18 24.08 -19.04
C MET A 1 11.74 23.62 -17.70
N ALA A 2 12.03 24.52 -16.76
CA ALA A 2 12.41 24.12 -15.40
C ALA A 2 11.20 23.48 -14.72
N LYS A 3 11.42 22.35 -14.01
CA LYS A 3 10.36 21.72 -13.23
C LYS A 3 9.93 22.65 -12.08
N ALA A 4 8.63 22.65 -11.77
CA ALA A 4 8.11 23.41 -10.63
C ALA A 4 8.65 22.83 -9.31
N LYS A 5 8.79 23.66 -8.30
CA LYS A 5 9.04 23.21 -6.93
C LYS A 5 7.72 22.79 -6.28
N PHE A 6 7.78 21.75 -5.44
CA PHE A 6 6.67 21.37 -4.58
C PHE A 6 6.64 22.32 -3.37
N GLU A 7 5.48 22.88 -3.08
CA GLU A 7 5.24 23.71 -1.90
C GLU A 7 4.27 23.00 -0.96
N ARG A 8 4.67 22.81 0.31
CA ARG A 8 3.84 22.17 1.34
C ARG A 8 2.87 23.21 1.92
N THR A 9 1.70 23.35 1.31
CA THR A 9 0.66 24.30 1.77
C THR A 9 -0.40 23.65 2.65
N LYS A 10 -0.52 22.30 2.59
CA LYS A 10 -1.52 21.51 3.31
C LYS A 10 -0.90 20.25 3.91
N PRO A 11 -1.51 19.65 4.95
CA PRO A 11 -1.13 18.33 5.43
C PRO A 11 -1.17 17.31 4.31
N HIS A 12 -0.17 16.44 4.25
CA HIS A 12 -0.07 15.37 3.25
C HIS A 12 -0.58 14.05 3.82
N CYS A 13 -1.46 13.37 3.08
CA CYS A 13 -2.05 12.10 3.45
C CYS A 13 -1.97 11.12 2.27
N ASN A 14 -1.51 9.91 2.54
CA ASN A 14 -1.48 8.82 1.55
C ASN A 14 -2.74 7.98 1.71
N ILE A 15 -3.53 7.91 0.67
CA ILE A 15 -4.72 7.05 0.63
C ILE A 15 -4.67 6.13 -0.58
N GLY A 16 -5.56 5.18 -0.66
CA GLY A 16 -5.66 4.38 -1.87
C GLY A 16 -6.94 3.60 -1.96
N THR A 17 -7.23 3.11 -3.16
CA THR A 17 -8.37 2.25 -3.46
C THR A 17 -8.00 0.79 -3.33
N ILE A 18 -8.83 0.05 -2.59
CA ILE A 18 -8.76 -1.40 -2.40
C ILE A 18 -10.11 -2.04 -2.72
N GLY A 19 -10.17 -3.33 -2.92
CA GLY A 19 -11.41 -4.07 -3.20
C GLY A 19 -11.27 -5.04 -4.38
N HIS A 20 -12.35 -5.76 -4.67
CA HIS A 20 -12.37 -6.80 -5.69
C HIS A 20 -12.06 -6.27 -7.10
N VAL A 21 -11.62 -7.16 -8.01
CA VAL A 21 -11.50 -6.87 -9.44
C VAL A 21 -12.89 -6.46 -9.99
N ASP A 22 -12.93 -5.57 -10.96
CA ASP A 22 -14.16 -5.06 -11.63
C ASP A 22 -15.14 -4.29 -10.73
N HIS A 23 -14.82 -4.03 -9.46
CA HIS A 23 -15.63 -3.14 -8.61
C HIS A 23 -15.46 -1.65 -8.93
N GLY A 24 -14.54 -1.28 -9.83
CA GLY A 24 -14.38 0.08 -10.36
C GLY A 24 -13.43 0.97 -9.56
N LYS A 25 -12.36 0.42 -8.96
CA LYS A 25 -11.33 1.16 -8.23
C LYS A 25 -10.68 2.25 -9.08
N THR A 26 -10.11 1.87 -10.22
CA THR A 26 -9.45 2.80 -11.15
C THR A 26 -10.43 3.82 -11.72
N THR A 27 -11.68 3.41 -11.98
CA THR A 27 -12.74 4.34 -12.40
C THR A 27 -13.05 5.37 -11.31
N LEU A 28 -13.10 4.94 -10.04
CA LEU A 28 -13.28 5.84 -8.92
C LEU A 28 -12.09 6.81 -8.78
N THR A 29 -10.88 6.33 -8.91
CA THR A 29 -9.65 7.15 -8.87
C THR A 29 -9.69 8.23 -9.97
N ALA A 30 -10.07 7.87 -11.19
CA ALA A 30 -10.26 8.82 -12.30
C ALA A 30 -11.39 9.82 -12.01
N ALA A 31 -12.54 9.35 -11.47
CA ALA A 31 -13.68 10.20 -11.12
C ALA A 31 -13.30 11.22 -10.05
N ILE A 32 -12.56 10.81 -9.00
CA ILE A 32 -12.09 11.72 -7.95
C ILE A 32 -11.24 12.84 -8.56
N THR A 33 -10.23 12.50 -9.37
CA THR A 33 -9.35 13.51 -9.95
C THR A 33 -10.11 14.47 -10.85
N LYS A 34 -11.08 13.98 -11.64
CA LYS A 34 -11.87 14.80 -12.56
C LYS A 34 -12.85 15.71 -11.82
N VAL A 35 -13.60 15.18 -10.85
CA VAL A 35 -14.54 15.97 -10.05
C VAL A 35 -13.81 17.06 -9.26
N LEU A 36 -12.66 16.73 -8.64
CA LEU A 36 -11.85 17.71 -7.91
C LEU A 36 -11.25 18.76 -8.86
N ALA A 37 -10.82 18.39 -10.07
CA ALA A 37 -10.31 19.35 -11.05
C ALA A 37 -11.36 20.39 -11.47
N GLU A 38 -12.64 20.00 -11.52
CA GLU A 38 -13.74 20.92 -11.86
C GLU A 38 -14.24 21.76 -10.67
N ARG A 39 -14.16 21.21 -9.43
CA ARG A 39 -14.80 21.80 -8.25
C ARG A 39 -13.84 22.41 -7.24
N VAL A 40 -12.55 22.09 -7.32
CA VAL A 40 -11.53 22.57 -6.40
C VAL A 40 -10.35 23.11 -7.19
N GLU A 41 -10.04 24.39 -7.02
CA GLU A 41 -8.95 25.06 -7.74
C GLU A 41 -7.59 24.40 -7.43
N GLY A 42 -6.74 24.28 -8.45
CA GLY A 42 -5.38 23.75 -8.32
C GLY A 42 -5.23 22.26 -8.66
N ASN A 43 -6.32 21.56 -8.95
CA ASN A 43 -6.27 20.16 -9.36
C ASN A 43 -6.22 19.99 -10.89
N GLU A 44 -5.59 18.89 -11.32
CA GLU A 44 -5.58 18.44 -12.71
C GLU A 44 -6.27 17.08 -12.81
N ALA A 45 -7.16 16.91 -13.80
CA ALA A 45 -7.79 15.63 -14.07
C ALA A 45 -6.76 14.62 -14.60
N THR A 46 -6.85 13.38 -14.12
CA THR A 46 -6.06 12.27 -14.65
C THR A 46 -7.01 11.30 -15.34
N ASP A 47 -6.84 11.12 -16.65
CA ASP A 47 -7.65 10.19 -17.43
C ASP A 47 -7.38 8.74 -17.00
N PHE A 48 -8.40 7.89 -17.10
CA PHE A 48 -8.32 6.46 -16.80
C PHE A 48 -7.11 5.78 -17.47
N GLU A 49 -6.89 6.06 -18.75
CA GLU A 49 -5.76 5.51 -19.52
C GLU A 49 -4.38 5.97 -19.03
N ASN A 50 -4.33 7.05 -18.25
CA ASN A 50 -3.10 7.55 -17.65
C ASN A 50 -2.85 6.99 -16.24
N ILE A 51 -3.83 6.31 -15.64
CA ILE A 51 -3.69 5.55 -14.39
C ILE A 51 -3.17 4.16 -14.76
N ASP A 52 -3.90 3.38 -15.55
CA ASP A 52 -3.49 2.07 -16.07
C ASP A 52 -2.62 2.25 -17.33
N LYS A 53 -1.30 2.36 -17.15
CA LYS A 53 -0.36 2.75 -18.22
C LYS A 53 0.22 1.57 -18.98
N ALA A 54 0.35 0.40 -18.37
CA ALA A 54 0.98 -0.75 -18.99
C ALA A 54 0.12 -1.28 -20.16
N PRO A 55 0.72 -1.68 -21.29
CA PRO A 55 -0.03 -2.28 -22.39
C PRO A 55 -0.87 -3.48 -21.98
N GLU A 56 -0.36 -4.29 -21.06
CA GLU A 56 -1.04 -5.48 -20.52
C GLU A 56 -2.26 -5.12 -19.65
N GLU A 57 -2.18 -4.00 -18.90
CA GLU A 57 -3.30 -3.48 -18.11
C GLU A 57 -4.45 -3.04 -19.01
N ARG A 58 -4.13 -2.32 -20.09
CA ARG A 58 -5.11 -1.86 -21.09
C ARG A 58 -5.75 -3.00 -21.87
N GLU A 59 -4.95 -4.02 -22.25
CA GLU A 59 -5.44 -5.17 -23.00
C GLU A 59 -6.38 -6.05 -22.15
N ARG A 60 -6.07 -6.21 -20.86
CA ARG A 60 -6.83 -7.06 -19.94
C ARG A 60 -7.94 -6.30 -19.20
N GLY A 61 -7.91 -4.97 -19.19
CA GLY A 61 -8.83 -4.12 -18.42
C GLY A 61 -8.70 -4.26 -16.91
N ILE A 62 -7.52 -4.66 -16.42
CA ILE A 62 -7.23 -4.87 -14.99
C ILE A 62 -5.96 -4.14 -14.57
N THR A 63 -5.94 -3.56 -13.39
CA THR A 63 -4.74 -2.97 -12.79
C THR A 63 -3.79 -4.07 -12.32
N ILE A 64 -2.54 -4.03 -12.77
CA ILE A 64 -1.48 -4.99 -12.43
C ILE A 64 -0.50 -4.37 -11.44
N SER A 65 -0.06 -3.15 -11.73
CA SER A 65 0.89 -2.39 -10.91
C SER A 65 0.17 -1.29 -10.14
N THR A 66 0.69 -0.90 -8.99
CA THR A 66 0.18 0.26 -8.27
C THR A 66 0.42 1.53 -9.10
N ALA A 67 -0.62 2.35 -9.24
CA ALA A 67 -0.52 3.66 -9.86
C ALA A 67 -0.65 4.75 -8.79
N HIS A 68 0.08 5.84 -8.96
CA HIS A 68 0.08 6.97 -8.03
C HIS A 68 -0.45 8.21 -8.74
N VAL A 69 -1.47 8.83 -8.16
CA VAL A 69 -2.01 10.13 -8.60
C VAL A 69 -2.01 11.10 -7.43
N GLU A 70 -1.94 12.40 -7.72
CA GLU A 70 -2.04 13.46 -6.72
C GLU A 70 -3.28 14.31 -6.94
N TYR A 71 -3.86 14.78 -5.86
CA TYR A 71 -4.92 15.78 -5.85
C TYR A 71 -5.06 16.45 -4.48
N GLU A 72 -5.82 17.52 -4.44
CA GLU A 72 -6.04 18.28 -3.21
C GLU A 72 -7.53 18.49 -2.96
N THR A 73 -7.91 18.43 -1.68
CA THR A 73 -9.15 19.02 -1.18
C THR A 73 -8.86 20.43 -0.63
N LYS A 74 -9.86 21.05 -0.04
CA LYS A 74 -9.64 22.30 0.68
C LYS A 74 -8.77 22.13 1.92
N LYS A 75 -8.78 20.91 2.52
CA LYS A 75 -8.12 20.63 3.80
C LYS A 75 -6.76 19.96 3.64
N ARG A 76 -6.60 19.04 2.67
CA ARG A 76 -5.43 18.17 2.56
C ARG A 76 -4.92 18.02 1.13
N HIS A 77 -3.63 17.67 1.02
CA HIS A 77 -3.00 17.17 -0.19
C HIS A 77 -2.92 15.64 -0.11
N TYR A 78 -3.37 14.95 -1.15
CA TYR A 78 -3.42 13.49 -1.21
C TYR A 78 -2.47 12.92 -2.25
N ALA A 79 -1.70 11.90 -1.83
CA ALA A 79 -1.14 10.91 -2.73
C ALA A 79 -2.08 9.70 -2.72
N HIS A 80 -2.64 9.37 -3.88
CA HIS A 80 -3.58 8.27 -4.02
C HIS A 80 -2.91 7.10 -4.74
N VAL A 81 -2.93 5.93 -4.11
CA VAL A 81 -2.41 4.67 -4.65
C VAL A 81 -3.57 3.83 -5.17
N ASP A 82 -3.66 3.65 -6.47
CA ASP A 82 -4.62 2.70 -7.07
C ASP A 82 -4.04 1.30 -7.02
N CYS A 83 -4.68 0.40 -6.25
CA CYS A 83 -4.20 -0.95 -6.01
C CYS A 83 -4.87 -1.97 -6.95
N PRO A 84 -4.11 -2.99 -7.42
CA PRO A 84 -4.69 -4.08 -8.18
C PRO A 84 -5.71 -4.85 -7.34
N GLY A 85 -6.79 -5.32 -7.99
CA GLY A 85 -7.85 -6.10 -7.35
C GLY A 85 -7.72 -7.61 -7.54
N HIS A 86 -6.90 -8.07 -8.50
CA HIS A 86 -6.79 -9.47 -8.85
C HIS A 86 -5.86 -10.24 -7.91
N ALA A 87 -6.23 -11.48 -7.54
CA ALA A 87 -5.49 -12.33 -6.62
C ALA A 87 -4.02 -12.57 -7.01
N ASP A 88 -3.70 -12.62 -8.31
CA ASP A 88 -2.34 -12.82 -8.80
C ASP A 88 -1.40 -11.63 -8.47
N TYR A 89 -1.96 -10.45 -8.20
CA TYR A 89 -1.20 -9.20 -7.95
C TYR A 89 -1.25 -8.73 -6.50
N VAL A 90 -1.64 -9.60 -5.58
CA VAL A 90 -1.74 -9.29 -4.13
C VAL A 90 -0.43 -8.75 -3.56
N LYS A 91 0.72 -9.17 -4.08
CA LYS A 91 2.02 -8.59 -3.70
C LYS A 91 2.05 -7.07 -3.91
N ASN A 92 1.56 -6.60 -5.05
CA ASN A 92 1.51 -5.17 -5.37
C ASN A 92 0.46 -4.46 -4.50
N MET A 93 -0.67 -5.12 -4.21
CA MET A 93 -1.67 -4.64 -3.28
C MET A 93 -1.10 -4.45 -1.87
N ILE A 94 -0.38 -5.44 -1.33
CA ILE A 94 0.26 -5.36 0.01
C ILE A 94 1.25 -4.18 0.04
N THR A 95 2.08 -4.04 -0.99
CA THR A 95 3.05 -2.93 -1.08
C THR A 95 2.33 -1.58 -1.13
N GLY A 96 1.26 -1.46 -1.90
CA GLY A 96 0.46 -0.24 -1.96
C GLY A 96 -0.24 0.06 -0.63
N ALA A 97 -0.90 -0.94 -0.05
CA ALA A 97 -1.62 -0.77 1.22
C ALA A 97 -0.69 -0.39 2.39
N ALA A 98 0.53 -0.92 2.43
CA ALA A 98 1.51 -0.56 3.46
C ALA A 98 1.92 0.92 3.44
N GLN A 99 1.61 1.64 2.36
CA GLN A 99 1.90 3.06 2.22
C GLN A 99 0.74 3.97 2.63
N MET A 100 -0.45 3.41 2.88
CA MET A 100 -1.66 4.18 3.11
C MET A 100 -1.81 4.62 4.57
N ASP A 101 -2.22 5.87 4.74
CA ASP A 101 -2.67 6.43 6.01
C ASP A 101 -4.19 6.22 6.21
N GLY A 102 -4.88 5.77 5.16
CA GLY A 102 -6.27 5.37 5.13
C GLY A 102 -6.62 4.74 3.77
N ALA A 103 -7.63 3.90 3.71
CA ALA A 103 -8.04 3.23 2.48
C ALA A 103 -9.50 3.50 2.12
N ILE A 104 -9.80 3.57 0.83
CA ILE A 104 -11.15 3.57 0.28
C ILE A 104 -11.44 2.16 -0.24
N LEU A 105 -12.33 1.45 0.45
CA LEU A 105 -12.80 0.14 0.01
C LEU A 105 -13.92 0.32 -1.03
N VAL A 106 -13.68 -0.16 -2.23
CA VAL A 106 -14.67 -0.09 -3.32
C VAL A 106 -15.42 -1.42 -3.42
N VAL A 107 -16.74 -1.38 -3.23
CA VAL A 107 -17.64 -2.53 -3.34
C VAL A 107 -18.71 -2.21 -4.37
N ALA A 108 -18.86 -3.04 -5.39
CA ALA A 108 -19.95 -2.87 -6.35
C ALA A 108 -21.28 -3.30 -5.72
N ALA A 109 -22.30 -2.44 -5.78
CA ALA A 109 -23.64 -2.74 -5.25
C ALA A 109 -24.30 -3.94 -5.95
N THR A 110 -23.90 -4.22 -7.20
CA THR A 110 -24.37 -5.38 -7.99
C THR A 110 -23.83 -6.71 -7.53
N ASP A 111 -22.65 -6.73 -6.90
CA ASP A 111 -21.88 -7.95 -6.61
C ASP A 111 -21.73 -8.21 -5.10
N GLY A 112 -21.83 -7.14 -4.29
CA GLY A 112 -21.65 -7.20 -2.83
C GLY A 112 -20.24 -7.58 -2.39
N VAL A 113 -20.13 -8.23 -1.24
CA VAL A 113 -18.86 -8.65 -0.66
C VAL A 113 -18.32 -9.90 -1.36
N MET A 114 -17.17 -9.76 -2.00
CA MET A 114 -16.51 -10.82 -2.76
C MET A 114 -15.25 -11.33 -2.04
N ALA A 115 -14.64 -12.43 -2.54
CA ALA A 115 -13.48 -13.05 -1.92
C ALA A 115 -12.30 -12.09 -1.73
N GLN A 116 -11.93 -11.31 -2.76
CA GLN A 116 -10.85 -10.33 -2.64
C GLN A 116 -11.24 -9.13 -1.76
N THR A 117 -12.53 -8.82 -1.61
CA THR A 117 -12.97 -7.79 -0.65
C THR A 117 -12.52 -8.16 0.75
N LYS A 118 -12.81 -9.40 1.18
CA LYS A 118 -12.38 -9.93 2.49
C LYS A 118 -10.86 -9.96 2.63
N GLU A 119 -10.16 -10.48 1.60
CA GLU A 119 -8.70 -10.54 1.60
C GLU A 119 -8.07 -9.14 1.73
N HIS A 120 -8.59 -8.14 1.01
CA HIS A 120 -8.07 -6.78 1.06
C HIS A 120 -8.31 -6.10 2.41
N ILE A 121 -9.46 -6.32 3.05
CA ILE A 121 -9.74 -5.81 4.40
C ILE A 121 -8.74 -6.43 5.40
N LEU A 122 -8.58 -7.76 5.36
CA LEU A 122 -7.63 -8.48 6.21
C LEU A 122 -6.19 -7.97 6.03
N LEU A 123 -5.73 -7.86 4.77
CA LEU A 123 -4.39 -7.38 4.47
C LEU A 123 -4.19 -5.93 4.92
N SER A 124 -5.18 -5.06 4.73
CA SER A 124 -5.13 -3.67 5.21
C SER A 124 -4.96 -3.61 6.72
N ARG A 125 -5.66 -4.48 7.45
CA ARG A 125 -5.49 -4.62 8.91
C ARG A 125 -4.08 -5.07 9.28
N GLN A 126 -3.54 -6.04 8.56
CA GLN A 126 -2.20 -6.60 8.83
C GLN A 126 -1.07 -5.62 8.55
N VAL A 127 -1.16 -4.84 7.48
CA VAL A 127 -0.15 -3.82 7.16
C VAL A 127 -0.32 -2.53 7.96
N GLY A 128 -1.38 -2.44 8.78
CA GLY A 128 -1.58 -1.35 9.73
C GLY A 128 -2.31 -0.13 9.17
N VAL A 129 -3.13 -0.29 8.12
CA VAL A 129 -4.05 0.78 7.67
C VAL A 129 -4.99 1.15 8.83
N PRO A 130 -4.97 2.39 9.32
CA PRO A 130 -5.68 2.73 10.56
C PRO A 130 -7.19 2.86 10.38
N LYS A 131 -7.66 3.29 9.21
CA LYS A 131 -9.07 3.58 8.90
C LYS A 131 -9.42 3.21 7.47
N ILE A 132 -10.68 2.78 7.28
CA ILE A 132 -11.27 2.52 5.96
C ILE A 132 -12.52 3.38 5.80
N VAL A 133 -12.78 3.89 4.60
CA VAL A 133 -14.07 4.45 4.16
C VAL A 133 -14.56 3.58 3.01
N VAL A 134 -15.85 3.28 2.95
CA VAL A 134 -16.42 2.48 1.86
C VAL A 134 -17.05 3.38 0.82
N PHE A 135 -16.75 3.11 -0.45
CA PHE A 135 -17.52 3.61 -1.58
C PHE A 135 -18.28 2.46 -2.21
N MET A 136 -19.60 2.41 -1.97
CA MET A 136 -20.52 1.47 -2.63
C MET A 136 -20.77 1.97 -4.04
N ASN A 137 -20.09 1.35 -5.00
CA ASN A 137 -20.09 1.76 -6.40
C ASN A 137 -21.19 1.08 -7.23
N LYS A 138 -21.47 1.59 -8.43
CA LYS A 138 -22.48 1.09 -9.37
C LYS A 138 -23.91 1.12 -8.83
N CYS A 139 -24.23 2.04 -7.92
CA CYS A 139 -25.57 2.19 -7.40
C CYS A 139 -26.60 2.63 -8.49
N ASP A 140 -26.13 3.23 -9.58
CA ASP A 140 -26.93 3.55 -10.76
C ASP A 140 -27.50 2.32 -11.50
N MET A 141 -26.98 1.12 -11.20
CA MET A 141 -27.41 -0.15 -11.80
C MET A 141 -28.38 -0.95 -10.91
N VAL A 142 -28.70 -0.45 -9.73
CA VAL A 142 -29.54 -1.13 -8.74
C VAL A 142 -30.72 -0.22 -8.40
N ASP A 143 -31.92 -0.59 -8.86
CA ASP A 143 -33.16 0.15 -8.60
C ASP A 143 -33.83 -0.27 -7.28
N ASP A 144 -33.37 -1.37 -6.66
CA ASP A 144 -33.94 -1.93 -5.44
C ASP A 144 -33.18 -1.42 -4.21
N GLU A 145 -33.85 -0.59 -3.42
CA GLU A 145 -33.29 0.02 -2.21
C GLU A 145 -33.01 -1.02 -1.10
N GLU A 146 -33.83 -2.09 -1.02
CA GLU A 146 -33.63 -3.18 -0.05
C GLU A 146 -32.35 -3.95 -0.37
N LEU A 147 -32.00 -4.11 -1.65
CA LEU A 147 -30.76 -4.74 -2.06
C LEU A 147 -29.53 -3.90 -1.67
N LEU A 148 -29.62 -2.57 -1.83
CA LEU A 148 -28.54 -1.67 -1.39
C LEU A 148 -28.33 -1.72 0.12
N GLU A 149 -29.41 -1.80 0.90
CA GLU A 149 -29.35 -1.95 2.36
C GLU A 149 -28.73 -3.29 2.78
N LEU A 150 -29.03 -4.39 2.09
CA LEU A 150 -28.44 -5.70 2.35
C LEU A 150 -26.93 -5.69 2.10
N VAL A 151 -26.49 -5.11 0.97
CA VAL A 151 -25.05 -4.99 0.67
C VAL A 151 -24.34 -4.12 1.72
N GLU A 152 -24.98 -3.04 2.17
CA GLU A 152 -24.45 -2.17 3.23
C GLU A 152 -24.29 -2.94 4.56
N MET A 153 -25.25 -3.78 4.92
CA MET A 153 -25.18 -4.64 6.11
C MET A 153 -24.05 -5.64 6.00
N ASP A 154 -23.92 -6.36 4.88
CA ASP A 154 -22.86 -7.35 4.66
C ASP A 154 -21.47 -6.72 4.73
N VAL A 155 -21.30 -5.52 4.13
CA VAL A 155 -20.04 -4.78 4.18
C VAL A 155 -19.71 -4.32 5.61
N THR A 156 -20.72 -3.86 6.35
CA THR A 156 -20.55 -3.43 7.74
C THR A 156 -20.13 -4.60 8.61
N GLU A 157 -20.83 -5.76 8.52
CA GLU A 157 -20.53 -6.95 9.30
C GLU A 157 -19.09 -7.42 9.10
N ILE A 158 -18.62 -7.51 7.85
CA ILE A 158 -17.26 -7.95 7.56
C ILE A 158 -16.20 -6.95 8.06
N LEU A 159 -16.47 -5.64 7.99
CA LEU A 159 -15.55 -4.63 8.49
C LEU A 159 -15.44 -4.67 10.02
N GLU A 160 -16.54 -4.86 10.72
CA GLU A 160 -16.57 -5.03 12.19
C GLU A 160 -15.83 -6.30 12.62
N GLU A 161 -15.99 -7.43 11.89
CA GLU A 161 -15.26 -8.68 12.13
C GLU A 161 -13.73 -8.46 12.10
N TYR A 162 -13.25 -7.60 11.19
CA TYR A 162 -11.81 -7.26 11.09
C TYR A 162 -11.40 -6.04 11.93
N GLY A 163 -12.28 -5.50 12.77
CA GLY A 163 -11.99 -4.42 13.72
C GLY A 163 -11.94 -3.03 13.09
N PHE A 164 -12.73 -2.79 12.04
CA PHE A 164 -12.99 -1.48 11.46
C PHE A 164 -14.40 -1.01 11.78
N ASP A 165 -14.67 -0.81 13.09
CA ASP A 165 -15.98 -0.41 13.58
C ASP A 165 -16.38 1.01 13.15
N GLY A 166 -17.65 1.19 12.83
CA GLY A 166 -18.21 2.51 12.51
C GLY A 166 -17.66 3.11 11.21
N THR A 167 -17.28 2.28 10.25
CA THR A 167 -16.79 2.69 8.95
C THR A 167 -17.88 3.40 8.14
N PRO A 168 -17.67 4.65 7.66
CA PRO A 168 -18.63 5.34 6.80
C PRO A 168 -18.78 4.66 5.44
N ILE A 169 -20.01 4.61 4.93
CA ILE A 169 -20.35 4.06 3.61
C ILE A 169 -21.02 5.14 2.77
N ILE A 170 -20.45 5.45 1.62
CA ILE A 170 -20.98 6.38 0.65
C ILE A 170 -21.50 5.61 -0.58
N LYS A 171 -22.77 5.77 -0.92
CA LYS A 171 -23.42 5.17 -2.10
C LYS A 171 -23.24 6.08 -3.31
N GLY A 172 -22.73 5.51 -4.43
CA GLY A 172 -22.47 6.33 -5.62
C GLY A 172 -22.26 5.53 -6.90
N SER A 173 -21.96 6.26 -7.97
CA SER A 173 -21.55 5.71 -9.27
C SER A 173 -20.31 6.46 -9.77
N ALA A 174 -19.17 5.82 -9.73
CA ALA A 174 -17.93 6.40 -10.20
C ALA A 174 -17.96 6.68 -11.71
N LEU A 175 -18.59 5.79 -12.50
CA LEU A 175 -18.71 5.97 -13.95
C LEU A 175 -19.57 7.19 -14.28
N LYS A 176 -20.73 7.34 -13.64
CA LYS A 176 -21.63 8.48 -13.87
C LYS A 176 -21.01 9.80 -13.40
N ALA A 177 -20.28 9.80 -12.29
CA ALA A 177 -19.53 10.96 -11.84
C ALA A 177 -18.39 11.33 -12.83
N LEU A 178 -17.73 10.31 -13.42
CA LEU A 178 -16.69 10.52 -14.42
C LEU A 178 -17.28 11.06 -15.74
N GLU A 179 -18.47 10.60 -16.15
CA GLU A 179 -19.19 11.12 -17.35
C GLU A 179 -19.61 12.57 -17.15
N ASP A 180 -20.24 12.89 -16.02
CA ASP A 180 -20.72 14.23 -15.66
C ASP A 180 -20.35 14.59 -14.21
N PRO A 181 -19.18 15.26 -13.99
CA PRO A 181 -18.76 15.73 -12.67
C PRO A 181 -19.71 16.72 -11.99
N SER A 182 -20.62 17.37 -12.75
CA SER A 182 -21.59 18.33 -12.21
C SER A 182 -22.87 17.67 -11.69
N SER A 183 -23.08 16.39 -11.98
CA SER A 183 -24.25 15.60 -11.58
C SER A 183 -24.32 15.32 -10.08
N GLU A 184 -25.45 14.74 -9.63
CA GLU A 184 -25.62 14.21 -8.27
C GLU A 184 -24.55 13.17 -7.91
N TRP A 185 -24.07 12.39 -8.89
CA TRP A 185 -23.00 11.42 -8.69
C TRP A 185 -21.65 12.10 -8.44
N GLY A 186 -21.40 13.27 -9.04
CA GLY A 186 -20.27 14.11 -8.69
C GLY A 186 -20.37 14.66 -7.27
N ASP A 187 -21.61 14.95 -6.78
CA ASP A 187 -21.81 15.35 -5.37
C ASP A 187 -21.46 14.20 -4.43
N LYS A 188 -21.71 12.93 -4.81
CA LYS A 188 -21.32 11.76 -4.03
C LYS A 188 -19.79 11.57 -3.96
N ILE A 189 -19.04 11.92 -5.00
CA ILE A 189 -17.58 11.97 -4.95
C ILE A 189 -17.09 13.06 -3.97
N MET A 190 -17.74 14.24 -3.98
CA MET A 190 -17.39 15.28 -3.00
C MET A 190 -17.72 14.86 -1.58
N GLU A 191 -18.87 14.21 -1.35
CA GLU A 191 -19.24 13.63 -0.04
C GLU A 191 -18.22 12.59 0.42
N LEU A 192 -17.74 11.72 -0.50
CA LEU A 192 -16.64 10.78 -0.20
C LEU A 192 -15.38 11.53 0.27
N MET A 193 -14.96 12.56 -0.46
CA MET A 193 -13.73 13.29 -0.13
C MET A 193 -13.87 14.12 1.15
N ASP A 194 -15.02 14.70 1.41
CA ASP A 194 -15.31 15.39 2.67
C ASP A 194 -15.29 14.40 3.85
N THR A 195 -15.85 13.19 3.65
CA THR A 195 -15.81 12.11 4.65
C THR A 195 -14.37 11.64 4.92
N VAL A 196 -13.57 11.47 3.87
CA VAL A 196 -12.15 11.11 3.98
C VAL A 196 -11.37 12.19 4.74
N ASP A 197 -11.62 13.46 4.44
CA ASP A 197 -11.00 14.60 5.12
C ASP A 197 -11.29 14.63 6.63
N ASP A 198 -12.50 14.24 7.04
CA ASP A 198 -12.95 14.33 8.43
C ASP A 198 -12.73 13.03 9.23
N TYR A 199 -12.80 11.88 8.57
CA TYR A 199 -12.73 10.57 9.23
C TYR A 199 -11.30 10.03 9.38
N PHE A 200 -10.40 10.32 8.42
CA PHE A 200 -9.02 9.89 8.54
C PHE A 200 -8.25 10.81 9.48
N PRO A 201 -7.50 10.25 10.45
CA PRO A 201 -6.66 11.05 11.33
C PRO A 201 -5.55 11.74 10.54
N ASP A 202 -5.03 12.85 11.08
CA ASP A 202 -3.77 13.40 10.56
C ASP A 202 -2.64 12.40 10.84
N PRO A 203 -1.88 12.02 9.81
CA PRO A 203 -0.85 11.01 10.00
C PRO A 203 0.28 11.53 10.89
N GLU A 204 0.63 10.75 11.92
CA GLU A 204 1.84 11.00 12.69
C GLU A 204 3.07 10.67 11.83
N ARG A 205 4.05 11.57 11.78
CA ARG A 205 5.25 11.45 10.97
C ARG A 205 6.50 11.40 11.82
N ASP A 206 7.19 10.27 11.79
CA ASP A 206 8.45 10.02 12.50
C ASP A 206 9.62 10.77 11.82
N THR A 207 9.59 12.08 11.76
CA THR A 207 10.61 12.92 11.07
C THR A 207 11.94 12.96 11.81
N ASP A 208 11.96 12.76 13.13
CA ASP A 208 13.16 12.82 13.97
C ASP A 208 14.00 11.53 13.96
N LYS A 209 13.44 10.43 13.44
CA LYS A 209 14.15 9.16 13.30
C LYS A 209 15.14 9.20 12.12
N PRO A 210 16.16 8.31 12.11
CA PRO A 210 17.03 8.16 10.94
C PRO A 210 16.23 7.84 9.68
N PHE A 211 16.56 8.50 8.55
CA PHE A 211 15.90 8.30 7.27
C PHE A 211 15.87 6.83 6.85
N LEU A 212 14.70 6.38 6.37
CA LEU A 212 14.48 5.09 5.75
C LEU A 212 13.38 5.18 4.70
N MET A 213 13.65 4.65 3.50
CA MET A 213 12.70 4.53 2.41
C MET A 213 12.82 3.14 1.76
N PRO A 214 11.79 2.29 1.86
CA PRO A 214 11.71 1.05 1.08
C PRO A 214 11.65 1.34 -0.42
N VAL A 215 12.41 0.59 -1.22
CA VAL A 215 12.44 0.72 -2.67
C VAL A 215 11.28 -0.07 -3.28
N GLU A 216 10.43 0.61 -4.04
CA GLU A 216 9.27 0.02 -4.72
C GLU A 216 9.55 -0.28 -6.17
N ASP A 217 10.16 0.68 -6.86
CA ASP A 217 10.54 0.54 -8.25
C ASP A 217 11.86 1.27 -8.52
N VAL A 218 12.53 0.84 -9.58
CA VAL A 218 13.81 1.39 -10.01
C VAL A 218 13.82 1.55 -11.52
N PHE A 219 14.12 2.73 -11.98
CA PHE A 219 14.25 3.02 -13.40
C PHE A 219 15.43 3.96 -13.69
N SER A 220 15.85 3.99 -14.94
CA SER A 220 16.90 4.88 -15.39
C SER A 220 16.33 6.03 -16.23
N ILE A 221 16.80 7.24 -15.94
CA ILE A 221 16.51 8.42 -16.77
C ILE A 221 17.73 8.73 -17.63
N THR A 222 17.58 8.68 -18.94
CA THR A 222 18.65 8.97 -19.88
C THR A 222 19.31 10.33 -19.59
N GLY A 223 20.62 10.34 -19.38
CA GLY A 223 21.39 11.54 -19.06
C GLY A 223 21.28 12.05 -17.63
N ARG A 224 20.47 11.40 -16.75
CA ARG A 224 20.35 11.79 -15.33
C ARG A 224 20.82 10.71 -14.37
N GLY A 225 20.57 9.42 -14.66
CA GLY A 225 20.99 8.30 -13.84
C GLY A 225 19.83 7.43 -13.34
N THR A 226 20.09 6.65 -12.29
CA THR A 226 19.13 5.73 -11.69
C THR A 226 18.29 6.43 -10.65
N VAL A 227 16.98 6.19 -10.70
CA VAL A 227 15.99 6.69 -9.75
C VAL A 227 15.38 5.49 -9.01
N ALA A 228 15.39 5.54 -7.68
CA ALA A 228 14.63 4.65 -6.83
C ALA A 228 13.38 5.37 -6.34
N THR A 229 12.21 4.74 -6.47
CA THR A 229 10.95 5.27 -5.94
C THR A 229 10.53 4.54 -4.68
N GLY A 230 9.81 5.24 -3.82
CA GLY A 230 9.22 4.68 -2.61
C GLY A 230 8.62 5.76 -1.73
N ARG A 231 7.89 5.31 -0.71
CA ARG A 231 7.43 6.17 0.36
C ARG A 231 8.51 6.28 1.44
N VAL A 232 8.81 7.47 1.88
CA VAL A 232 9.66 7.68 3.06
C VAL A 232 8.93 7.14 4.30
N GLU A 233 9.45 6.05 4.88
CA GLU A 233 8.86 5.40 6.06
C GLU A 233 9.08 6.25 7.31
N ARG A 234 10.28 6.81 7.45
CA ARG A 234 10.66 7.67 8.58
C ARG A 234 11.84 8.59 8.23
N GLY A 235 12.04 9.60 9.05
CA GLY A 235 13.13 10.56 8.95
C GLY A 235 12.93 11.61 7.86
N THR A 236 14.00 12.33 7.59
CA THR A 236 14.10 13.35 6.54
C THR A 236 15.28 13.06 5.64
N LEU A 237 15.17 13.42 4.37
CA LEU A 237 16.18 13.28 3.32
C LEU A 237 16.40 14.62 2.64
N HIS A 238 17.65 15.07 2.55
CA HIS A 238 18.02 16.30 1.86
C HIS A 238 18.83 16.00 0.60
N LEU A 239 18.90 16.98 -0.29
CA LEU A 239 19.82 16.94 -1.41
C LEU A 239 21.26 16.84 -0.92
N ASN A 240 22.05 15.99 -1.55
CA ASN A 240 23.45 15.64 -1.24
C ASN A 240 23.64 14.81 0.05
N ASP A 241 22.60 14.33 0.68
CA ASP A 241 22.73 13.34 1.76
C ASP A 241 23.36 12.04 1.23
N GLU A 242 24.25 11.45 2.03
CA GLU A 242 24.77 10.11 1.83
C GLU A 242 23.75 9.11 2.39
N VAL A 243 23.42 8.09 1.59
CA VAL A 243 22.53 6.98 1.98
C VAL A 243 23.20 5.64 1.69
N GLU A 244 22.74 4.60 2.38
CA GLU A 244 23.09 3.21 2.13
C GLU A 244 21.92 2.49 1.47
N ILE A 245 22.23 1.62 0.48
CA ILE A 245 21.34 0.64 -0.11
C ILE A 245 21.50 -0.65 0.69
N VAL A 246 20.45 -1.08 1.40
CA VAL A 246 20.49 -2.19 2.35
C VAL A 246 19.42 -3.23 2.00
N GLY A 247 19.75 -4.52 2.13
CA GLY A 247 18.83 -5.63 1.90
C GLY A 247 19.07 -6.38 0.59
N VAL A 248 18.51 -7.60 0.50
CA VAL A 248 18.61 -8.56 -0.62
C VAL A 248 20.05 -9.06 -0.85
N LYS A 249 21.02 -8.19 -0.79
CA LYS A 249 22.47 -8.49 -0.88
C LYS A 249 23.13 -8.33 0.49
N GLU A 250 24.18 -9.10 0.74
CA GLU A 250 24.92 -9.01 2.00
C GLU A 250 25.76 -7.72 2.09
N GLU A 251 26.25 -7.25 0.93
CA GLU A 251 27.03 -6.02 0.83
C GLU A 251 26.13 -4.79 0.71
N THR A 252 26.34 -3.83 1.60
CA THR A 252 25.71 -2.51 1.50
C THR A 252 26.49 -1.63 0.53
N GLN A 253 25.78 -0.80 -0.24
CA GLN A 253 26.39 0.19 -1.13
C GLN A 253 26.05 1.59 -0.66
N LYS A 254 27.03 2.49 -0.67
CA LYS A 254 26.82 3.90 -0.35
C LYS A 254 26.62 4.71 -1.64
N THR A 255 25.73 5.66 -1.57
CA THR A 255 25.49 6.62 -2.64
C THR A 255 25.07 7.97 -2.09
N VAL A 256 25.00 8.97 -2.97
CA VAL A 256 24.58 10.33 -2.64
C VAL A 256 23.35 10.68 -3.43
N ILE A 257 22.37 11.30 -2.78
CA ILE A 257 21.13 11.79 -3.38
C ILE A 257 21.42 13.06 -4.18
N THR A 258 21.21 13.03 -5.48
CA THR A 258 21.44 14.17 -6.37
C THR A 258 20.17 14.88 -6.83
N GLY A 259 19.02 14.31 -6.54
CA GLY A 259 17.72 14.90 -6.84
C GLY A 259 16.62 14.19 -6.08
N ILE A 260 15.60 14.94 -5.70
CA ILE A 260 14.38 14.42 -5.08
C ILE A 260 13.20 14.99 -5.85
N GLU A 261 12.29 14.11 -6.26
CA GLU A 261 11.09 14.50 -7.01
C GLU A 261 9.86 13.82 -6.40
N MET A 262 8.75 14.55 -6.31
CA MET A 262 7.44 14.06 -5.95
C MET A 262 6.44 14.58 -6.97
N PHE A 263 5.65 13.70 -7.61
CA PHE A 263 4.68 14.06 -8.66
C PHE A 263 5.26 15.01 -9.73
N ARG A 264 6.49 14.72 -10.23
CA ARG A 264 7.23 15.52 -11.21
C ARG A 264 7.65 16.93 -10.76
N LYS A 265 7.42 17.28 -9.49
CA LYS A 265 7.90 18.52 -8.87
C LYS A 265 9.19 18.25 -8.09
N LEU A 266 10.11 19.23 -8.08
CA LEU A 266 11.38 19.12 -7.37
C LEU A 266 11.18 19.43 -5.87
N LEU A 267 11.86 18.65 -5.02
CA LEU A 267 11.96 18.89 -3.60
C LEU A 267 13.41 19.16 -3.20
N ASP A 268 13.61 20.09 -2.26
CA ASP A 268 14.90 20.27 -1.58
C ASP A 268 15.05 19.27 -0.42
N GLU A 269 13.92 18.87 0.16
CA GLU A 269 13.82 17.98 1.31
C GLU A 269 12.58 17.06 1.15
N ALA A 270 12.75 15.78 1.47
CA ALA A 270 11.66 14.83 1.64
C ALA A 270 11.57 14.40 3.11
N GLN A 271 10.36 14.16 3.58
CA GLN A 271 10.11 13.73 4.97
C GLN A 271 9.22 12.49 5.03
N ALA A 272 9.17 11.87 6.21
CA ALA A 272 8.29 10.73 6.46
C ALA A 272 6.89 10.97 5.91
N GLY A 273 6.39 10.01 5.13
CA GLY A 273 5.10 10.07 4.44
C GLY A 273 5.17 10.49 2.97
N ASP A 274 6.24 11.11 2.49
CA ASP A 274 6.35 11.52 1.08
C ASP A 274 6.60 10.34 0.16
N ASN A 275 5.91 10.29 -0.97
CA ASN A 275 6.18 9.36 -2.06
C ASN A 275 7.14 10.01 -3.06
N ILE A 276 8.37 9.58 -3.08
CA ILE A 276 9.43 10.24 -3.83
C ILE A 276 10.15 9.35 -4.84
N GLY A 277 10.73 9.99 -5.84
CA GLY A 277 11.81 9.44 -6.66
C GLY A 277 13.13 10.07 -6.23
N ALA A 278 14.05 9.26 -5.71
CA ALA A 278 15.39 9.66 -5.32
C ALA A 278 16.40 9.34 -6.41
N LEU A 279 17.09 10.35 -6.92
CA LEU A 279 18.13 10.20 -7.94
C LEU A 279 19.47 9.86 -7.28
N LEU A 280 20.05 8.73 -7.66
CA LEU A 280 21.22 8.13 -7.03
C LEU A 280 22.49 8.39 -7.85
N ARG A 281 23.56 8.86 -7.18
CA ARG A 281 24.85 9.11 -7.85
C ARG A 281 25.63 7.82 -8.06
N GLY A 282 26.00 7.52 -9.32
CA GLY A 282 26.95 6.44 -9.63
C GLY A 282 26.38 5.03 -9.41
N ILE A 283 25.07 4.88 -9.26
CA ILE A 283 24.37 3.60 -9.15
C ILE A 283 23.72 3.26 -10.47
N ASN A 284 24.02 2.07 -10.99
CA ASN A 284 23.36 1.52 -12.18
C ASN A 284 22.04 0.82 -11.78
N ARG A 285 21.14 0.66 -12.77
CA ARG A 285 19.82 0.03 -12.59
C ARG A 285 19.88 -1.40 -12.00
N ASP A 286 20.94 -2.15 -12.32
CA ASP A 286 21.19 -3.54 -11.90
C ASP A 286 21.82 -3.64 -10.50
N GLN A 287 22.24 -2.54 -9.91
CA GLN A 287 22.86 -2.49 -8.58
C GLN A 287 21.83 -2.29 -7.47
N ILE A 288 20.65 -1.81 -7.80
CA ILE A 288 19.54 -1.58 -6.86
C ILE A 288 18.27 -2.22 -7.40
N GLU A 289 17.45 -2.78 -6.50
CA GLU A 289 16.22 -3.47 -6.86
C GLU A 289 15.13 -3.28 -5.80
N ARG A 290 13.88 -3.56 -6.20
CA ARG A 290 12.73 -3.59 -5.30
C ARG A 290 13.00 -4.52 -4.12
N GLY A 291 12.60 -4.08 -2.93
CA GLY A 291 12.77 -4.85 -1.68
C GLY A 291 13.99 -4.44 -0.86
N GLN A 292 14.94 -3.73 -1.47
CA GLN A 292 15.98 -3.03 -0.72
C GLN A 292 15.42 -1.76 -0.07
N VAL A 293 16.18 -1.18 0.85
CA VAL A 293 15.86 0.12 1.43
C VAL A 293 16.98 1.13 1.19
N LEU A 294 16.64 2.39 1.01
CA LEU A 294 17.55 3.50 1.19
C LEU A 294 17.48 3.95 2.64
N ALA A 295 18.59 3.98 3.33
CA ALA A 295 18.64 4.34 4.75
C ALA A 295 19.80 5.27 5.05
N LYS A 296 19.69 6.03 6.16
CA LYS A 296 20.83 6.76 6.71
C LYS A 296 21.98 5.79 7.02
N PRO A 297 23.23 6.10 6.65
CA PRO A 297 24.35 5.19 6.86
C PRO A 297 24.42 4.63 8.29
N GLY A 298 24.53 3.29 8.42
CA GLY A 298 24.64 2.60 9.68
C GLY A 298 23.36 2.56 10.55
N SER A 299 22.21 3.00 10.03
CA SER A 299 20.97 3.01 10.81
C SER A 299 20.15 1.72 10.72
N VAL A 300 20.38 0.90 9.70
CA VAL A 300 19.71 -0.38 9.46
C VAL A 300 20.71 -1.39 8.95
N THR A 301 20.55 -2.65 9.34
CA THR A 301 21.41 -3.77 8.94
C THR A 301 20.62 -4.88 8.28
N CYS A 302 21.31 -5.73 7.49
CA CYS A 302 20.73 -6.91 6.87
C CYS A 302 20.77 -8.09 7.82
N HIS A 303 19.68 -8.86 7.86
CA HIS A 303 19.57 -10.05 8.69
C HIS A 303 18.82 -11.18 7.98
N LYS A 304 19.17 -12.42 8.31
CA LYS A 304 18.54 -13.64 7.79
C LYS A 304 17.77 -14.40 8.85
N LYS A 305 18.22 -14.37 10.11
CA LYS A 305 17.67 -15.22 11.17
C LYS A 305 17.12 -14.39 12.34
N PHE A 306 15.91 -14.69 12.72
CA PHE A 306 15.19 -13.96 13.77
C PHE A 306 14.16 -14.85 14.47
N THR A 307 13.72 -14.47 15.68
CA THR A 307 12.48 -14.97 16.27
C THR A 307 11.34 -14.01 15.99
N ALA A 308 10.13 -14.53 15.89
CA ALA A 308 8.94 -13.74 15.65
C ALA A 308 7.73 -14.29 16.39
N GLN A 309 6.87 -13.38 16.88
CA GLN A 309 5.52 -13.72 17.30
C GLN A 309 4.65 -13.78 16.05
N VAL A 310 4.02 -14.93 15.83
CA VAL A 310 3.21 -15.20 14.64
C VAL A 310 1.81 -15.64 15.03
N TYR A 311 0.82 -15.04 14.39
CA TYR A 311 -0.56 -15.51 14.40
C TYR A 311 -0.84 -16.26 13.10
N VAL A 312 -1.36 -17.48 13.21
CA VAL A 312 -1.72 -18.33 12.07
C VAL A 312 -3.20 -18.20 11.80
N LEU A 313 -3.55 -17.65 10.63
CA LEU A 313 -4.95 -17.42 10.26
C LEU A 313 -5.74 -18.73 10.18
N THR A 314 -6.96 -18.69 10.69
CA THR A 314 -7.92 -19.78 10.59
C THR A 314 -8.47 -19.93 9.17
N LYS A 315 -9.17 -21.04 8.90
CA LYS A 315 -9.87 -21.24 7.62
C LYS A 315 -10.92 -20.16 7.36
N ASP A 316 -11.64 -19.74 8.39
CA ASP A 316 -12.73 -18.75 8.28
C ASP A 316 -12.17 -17.36 7.98
N GLU A 317 -10.95 -17.06 8.43
CA GLU A 317 -10.17 -15.88 8.08
C GLU A 317 -9.48 -15.97 6.70
N GLY A 318 -9.77 -17.00 5.90
CA GLY A 318 -9.16 -17.23 4.59
C GLY A 318 -7.78 -17.91 4.65
N GLY A 319 -7.31 -18.28 5.82
CA GLY A 319 -6.01 -18.91 6.07
C GLY A 319 -5.96 -20.41 5.82
N ARG A 320 -5.19 -21.10 6.65
CA ARG A 320 -4.99 -22.57 6.56
C ARG A 320 -6.13 -23.34 7.23
N HIS A 321 -6.33 -24.57 6.77
CA HIS A 321 -7.20 -25.55 7.42
C HIS A 321 -6.41 -26.75 7.97
N THR A 322 -5.09 -26.80 7.76
CA THR A 322 -4.19 -27.84 8.26
C THR A 322 -3.06 -27.22 9.06
N PRO A 323 -2.52 -27.92 10.08
CA PRO A 323 -1.34 -27.48 10.80
C PRO A 323 -0.10 -27.41 9.89
N PHE A 324 0.91 -26.69 10.33
CA PHE A 324 2.26 -26.80 9.77
C PHE A 324 3.24 -27.33 10.84
N PHE A 325 4.33 -27.86 10.36
CA PHE A 325 5.36 -28.55 11.13
C PHE A 325 6.70 -27.84 10.96
N ASN A 326 7.70 -28.28 11.71
CA ASN A 326 9.10 -27.84 11.52
C ASN A 326 9.53 -27.95 10.06
N ASN A 327 10.38 -27.03 9.64
CA ASN A 327 10.84 -26.88 8.24
C ASN A 327 9.75 -26.45 7.25
N TYR A 328 8.62 -25.88 7.71
CA TYR A 328 7.65 -25.22 6.86
C TYR A 328 8.32 -24.05 6.13
N ARG A 329 8.05 -23.93 4.81
CA ARG A 329 8.74 -22.98 3.93
C ARG A 329 7.77 -22.06 3.17
N PRO A 330 7.13 -21.10 3.85
CA PRO A 330 6.27 -20.12 3.19
C PRO A 330 7.08 -18.94 2.64
N GLN A 331 6.37 -17.99 2.02
CA GLN A 331 6.89 -16.68 1.67
C GLN A 331 6.57 -15.67 2.77
N PHE A 332 7.58 -14.90 3.16
CA PHE A 332 7.49 -13.80 4.10
C PHE A 332 7.52 -12.48 3.34
N TYR A 333 6.53 -11.64 3.59
CA TYR A 333 6.37 -10.33 2.97
C TYR A 333 6.77 -9.24 3.95
N PHE A 334 7.89 -8.58 3.69
CA PHE A 334 8.38 -7.46 4.48
C PHE A 334 8.40 -6.20 3.61
N ARG A 335 7.78 -5.11 4.02
CA ARG A 335 7.75 -3.85 3.24
C ARG A 335 7.42 -4.12 1.76
N THR A 336 8.40 -3.93 0.88
CA THR A 336 8.27 -4.09 -0.58
C THR A 336 8.83 -5.40 -1.12
N THR A 337 9.37 -6.29 -0.26
CA THR A 337 9.97 -7.56 -0.66
C THR A 337 9.19 -8.77 -0.18
N ASP A 338 9.34 -9.88 -0.88
CA ASP A 338 8.96 -11.21 -0.44
C ASP A 338 10.17 -12.14 -0.49
N VAL A 339 10.32 -12.96 0.52
CA VAL A 339 11.43 -13.90 0.65
C VAL A 339 10.96 -15.21 1.26
N THR A 340 11.44 -16.31 0.72
CA THR A 340 11.18 -17.64 1.32
C THR A 340 11.97 -17.79 2.61
N GLY A 341 11.34 -18.28 3.67
CA GLY A 341 11.99 -18.60 4.93
C GLY A 341 11.62 -19.98 5.44
N VAL A 342 12.47 -20.55 6.26
CA VAL A 342 12.25 -21.81 6.95
C VAL A 342 11.81 -21.51 8.37
N CYS A 343 10.68 -22.09 8.79
CA CYS A 343 10.14 -21.96 10.14
C CYS A 343 10.63 -23.12 11.03
N GLU A 344 11.16 -22.77 12.20
CA GLU A 344 11.48 -23.71 13.26
C GLU A 344 10.55 -23.42 14.46
N LEU A 345 9.81 -24.45 14.89
CA LEU A 345 8.93 -24.35 16.05
C LEU A 345 9.73 -24.45 17.37
N PRO A 346 9.23 -23.90 18.48
CA PRO A 346 9.88 -24.01 19.77
C PRO A 346 10.03 -25.46 20.23
N ASP A 347 11.03 -25.72 21.08
CA ASP A 347 11.24 -27.05 21.68
C ASP A 347 9.96 -27.58 22.35
N GLY A 348 9.60 -28.82 21.99
CA GLY A 348 8.40 -29.50 22.51
C GLY A 348 7.09 -29.17 21.77
N VAL A 349 7.12 -28.29 20.77
CA VAL A 349 5.99 -28.01 19.88
C VAL A 349 6.17 -28.80 18.57
N GLU A 350 5.33 -29.81 18.36
CA GLU A 350 5.40 -30.65 17.14
C GLU A 350 4.75 -29.99 15.94
N MET A 351 3.67 -29.24 16.14
CA MET A 351 2.89 -28.56 15.08
C MET A 351 2.30 -27.27 15.57
N CYS A 352 1.95 -26.40 14.63
CA CYS A 352 1.23 -25.17 14.84
C CYS A 352 -0.12 -25.23 14.10
N MET A 353 -1.21 -24.99 14.83
CA MET A 353 -2.59 -25.06 14.31
C MET A 353 -3.04 -23.70 13.76
N PRO A 354 -3.97 -23.68 12.80
CA PRO A 354 -4.72 -22.46 12.48
C PRO A 354 -5.41 -21.89 13.74
N GLY A 355 -5.24 -20.58 13.98
CA GLY A 355 -5.70 -19.89 15.18
C GLY A 355 -4.66 -19.77 16.30
N ASP A 356 -3.51 -20.44 16.18
CA ASP A 356 -2.46 -20.36 17.18
C ASP A 356 -1.69 -19.03 17.10
N ASN A 357 -1.25 -18.60 18.28
CA ASN A 357 -0.30 -17.52 18.46
C ASN A 357 1.00 -18.12 19.01
N VAL A 358 2.06 -18.14 18.23
CA VAL A 358 3.29 -18.89 18.54
C VAL A 358 4.53 -18.05 18.25
N GLU A 359 5.54 -18.20 19.09
CA GLU A 359 6.88 -17.68 18.77
C GLU A 359 7.64 -18.73 17.95
N ILE A 360 8.09 -18.35 16.76
CA ILE A 360 8.86 -19.21 15.87
C ILE A 360 10.22 -18.59 15.56
N THR A 361 11.20 -19.45 15.24
CA THR A 361 12.45 -19.00 14.63
C THR A 361 12.32 -19.11 13.12
N VAL A 362 12.73 -18.06 12.41
CA VAL A 362 12.69 -18.00 10.95
C VAL A 362 14.09 -17.77 10.42
N GLU A 363 14.48 -18.56 9.40
CA GLU A 363 15.69 -18.36 8.63
C GLU A 363 15.34 -18.11 7.16
N LEU A 364 15.63 -16.88 6.68
CA LEU A 364 15.36 -16.45 5.31
C LEU A 364 16.45 -16.93 4.35
N ILE A 365 16.08 -17.20 3.09
CA ILE A 365 17.05 -17.58 2.04
C ILE A 365 17.94 -16.41 1.60
N HIS A 366 17.49 -15.17 1.76
CA HIS A 366 18.23 -13.94 1.49
C HIS A 366 18.12 -12.98 2.68
N PRO A 367 19.15 -12.16 2.94
CA PRO A 367 19.07 -11.15 3.97
C PRO A 367 18.12 -10.04 3.57
N ILE A 368 17.44 -9.45 4.53
CA ILE A 368 16.60 -8.25 4.33
C ILE A 368 17.01 -7.17 5.32
N ALA A 369 16.72 -5.92 5.00
CA ALA A 369 16.82 -4.82 5.95
C ALA A 369 15.80 -5.02 7.07
N MET A 370 16.27 -5.33 8.27
CA MET A 370 15.43 -5.79 9.38
C MET A 370 15.69 -5.00 10.65
N GLU A 371 14.64 -4.80 11.42
CA GLU A 371 14.66 -4.21 12.76
C GLU A 371 13.68 -4.97 13.66
N GLN A 372 13.93 -4.92 14.96
CA GLN A 372 13.00 -5.44 15.95
C GLN A 372 11.66 -4.70 15.86
N GLY A 373 10.54 -5.42 15.91
CA GLY A 373 9.19 -4.88 15.77
C GLY A 373 8.69 -4.78 14.33
N LEU A 374 9.55 -5.06 13.32
CA LEU A 374 9.13 -5.05 11.92
C LEU A 374 8.03 -6.10 11.69
N GLY A 375 6.89 -5.66 11.16
CA GLY A 375 5.76 -6.52 10.80
C GLY A 375 5.97 -7.23 9.47
N PHE A 376 5.35 -8.40 9.33
CA PHE A 376 5.33 -9.16 8.08
C PHE A 376 4.06 -10.00 7.93
N ALA A 377 3.74 -10.33 6.67
CA ALA A 377 2.72 -11.30 6.33
C ALA A 377 3.37 -12.61 5.88
N ILE A 378 2.71 -13.74 6.17
CA ILE A 378 3.12 -15.08 5.71
C ILE A 378 2.15 -15.54 4.64
N ARG A 379 2.65 -15.97 3.49
CA ARG A 379 1.82 -16.42 2.36
C ARG A 379 2.24 -17.79 1.84
N GLU A 380 1.25 -18.56 1.43
CA GLU A 380 1.40 -19.88 0.81
C GLU A 380 0.34 -20.06 -0.29
N GLY A 381 0.75 -20.51 -1.47
CA GLY A 381 -0.17 -20.81 -2.56
C GLY A 381 -1.09 -19.66 -2.97
N GLY A 382 -0.59 -18.42 -2.91
CA GLY A 382 -1.36 -17.23 -3.26
C GLY A 382 -2.29 -16.70 -2.14
N ARG A 383 -2.28 -17.31 -0.93
CA ARG A 383 -3.11 -16.92 0.20
C ARG A 383 -2.26 -16.40 1.36
N THR A 384 -2.77 -15.44 2.10
CA THR A 384 -2.20 -15.07 3.39
C THR A 384 -2.62 -16.10 4.43
N VAL A 385 -1.62 -16.70 5.09
CA VAL A 385 -1.83 -17.78 6.07
C VAL A 385 -1.42 -17.40 7.48
N GLY A 386 -0.82 -16.24 7.65
CA GLY A 386 -0.44 -15.72 8.95
C GLY A 386 0.19 -14.34 8.85
N SER A 387 0.41 -13.75 10.00
CA SER A 387 1.14 -12.49 10.16
C SER A 387 1.97 -12.51 11.43
N GLY A 388 3.00 -11.69 11.50
CA GLY A 388 3.84 -11.62 12.67
C GLY A 388 4.66 -10.36 12.77
N LYS A 389 5.40 -10.26 13.87
CA LYS A 389 6.38 -9.20 14.10
C LYS A 389 7.70 -9.80 14.55
N VAL A 390 8.80 -9.24 14.05
CA VAL A 390 10.16 -9.61 14.48
C VAL A 390 10.30 -9.33 15.98
N ALA A 391 10.57 -10.35 16.77
CA ALA A 391 10.78 -10.24 18.20
C ALA A 391 12.26 -10.01 18.53
N THR A 392 13.13 -10.87 18.02
CA THR A 392 14.58 -10.77 18.26
C THR A 392 15.35 -11.12 16.99
N ILE A 393 16.36 -10.36 16.67
CA ILE A 393 17.29 -10.65 15.57
C ILE A 393 18.41 -11.54 16.11
N ILE A 394 18.69 -12.64 15.40
CA ILE A 394 19.70 -13.63 15.78
C ILE A 394 20.97 -13.47 14.92
N GLU A 395 20.79 -13.31 13.58
CA GLU A 395 21.89 -13.20 12.61
C GLU A 395 21.46 -12.35 11.40
#